data_41cf2b1208ea54307350662fa7a3e742
#
_entry.id   41cf2b1208ea54307350662fa7a3e742
#
_cell.length_a   1.000
_cell.length_b   1.000
_cell.length_c   1.000
_cell.angle_alpha   90.00
_cell.angle_beta   90.00
_cell.angle_gamma   90.00
#
_symmetry.space_group_name_H-M   'P 1'
#
loop_
_entity.id
_entity.type
_entity.pdbx_description
1 polymer ?
#
loop_
_entity_poly.entity_id
_entity_poly.type
_entity_poly.pdbx_seq_one_letter_code
_entity_poly.pdbx_strand_id
1 'polypeptide(L)'
;MNAGILSQISFAKETTWGTSVTPNKSVAVRPTGGIIIKENVQVIPAIKGQLQKNYTAIKGKVAYEGDFTLDAFADYIGHFLLSALGLDTPATHSGETVVYDHVFTEAATKPSYTIEQAIDVNTRRFAGCIVTGFKLTGKVGAMLEFIPSIMGKTQASSSEITGAFTTVPAFNFAQLQVKIGGSVLAEVESFELEYKSGLNMVYALGSNEPSFNAIEGGSVVSGKIDLYLDNTALTRLTNYLALTNESIELIATGPAIGTAANYVFDVLVPKAFYTAAESKITDNHNLLSVSFEGIYDTATSKIIGVTLTNLLAAY
;
A
#
# COMPACT_ATOMS: atom_id res chain seq x y z
N MET A 1 16.16 11.03 -26.02
CA MET A 1 15.82 9.76 -25.33
C MET A 1 16.62 9.74 -24.06
N ASN A 2 15.96 9.87 -22.91
CA ASN A 2 16.62 9.83 -21.61
C ASN A 2 16.76 8.39 -21.14
N ALA A 3 17.67 8.16 -20.19
CA ALA A 3 17.79 6.84 -19.58
C ALA A 3 16.58 6.60 -18.65
N GLY A 4 16.01 5.39 -18.66
CA GLY A 4 14.86 5.05 -17.79
C GLY A 4 15.12 5.26 -16.29
N ILE A 5 16.39 5.25 -15.88
CA ILE A 5 16.82 5.55 -14.52
C ILE A 5 16.54 7.00 -14.08
N LEU A 6 16.24 7.90 -15.03
CA LEU A 6 15.87 9.29 -14.73
C LEU A 6 14.35 9.44 -14.48
N SER A 7 13.57 8.37 -14.61
CA SER A 7 12.15 8.41 -14.28
C SER A 7 11.94 8.57 -12.78
N GLN A 8 10.94 9.37 -12.40
CA GLN A 8 10.65 9.65 -11.00
C GLN A 8 9.15 9.75 -10.73
N ILE A 9 8.77 9.53 -9.47
CA ILE A 9 7.43 9.80 -8.97
C ILE A 9 7.54 10.88 -7.89
N SER A 10 6.79 11.97 -8.09
CA SER A 10 6.67 13.06 -7.14
C SER A 10 5.23 13.21 -6.68
N PHE A 11 5.01 13.67 -5.44
CA PHE A 11 3.67 13.78 -4.88
C PHE A 11 3.50 14.96 -3.94
N ALA A 12 2.25 15.36 -3.73
CA ALA A 12 1.84 16.30 -2.69
C ALA A 12 0.40 16.04 -2.25
N LYS A 13 0.08 16.29 -0.97
CA LYS A 13 -1.27 16.16 -0.42
C LYS A 13 -2.17 17.25 -0.97
N GLU A 14 -3.38 16.91 -1.38
CA GLU A 14 -4.41 17.85 -1.82
C GLU A 14 -5.23 18.37 -0.65
N THR A 15 -5.73 19.60 -0.77
CA THR A 15 -6.71 20.17 0.16
C THR A 15 -8.14 19.88 -0.28
N THR A 16 -8.37 19.76 -1.58
CA THR A 16 -9.67 19.45 -2.17
C THR A 16 -9.47 18.33 -3.20
N TRP A 17 -10.27 17.28 -3.10
CA TRP A 17 -10.16 16.12 -3.97
C TRP A 17 -10.23 16.47 -5.47
N GLY A 18 -9.20 16.09 -6.19
CA GLY A 18 -9.08 16.32 -7.62
C GLY A 18 -8.67 17.74 -8.01
N THR A 19 -8.30 18.58 -7.03
CA THR A 19 -7.67 19.87 -7.31
C THR A 19 -6.15 19.70 -7.27
N SER A 20 -5.53 19.70 -8.46
CA SER A 20 -4.09 19.47 -8.61
C SER A 20 -3.27 20.50 -7.84
N VAL A 21 -2.31 20.01 -7.08
CA VAL A 21 -1.27 20.80 -6.41
C VAL A 21 0.10 20.46 -6.98
N THR A 22 1.06 21.38 -6.81
CA THR A 22 2.43 21.15 -7.27
C THR A 22 3.12 20.15 -6.32
N PRO A 23 3.62 19.00 -6.83
CA PRO A 23 4.38 18.06 -6.03
C PRO A 23 5.62 18.70 -5.40
N ASN A 24 5.92 18.33 -4.16
CA ASN A 24 7.08 18.85 -3.42
C ASN A 24 7.94 17.76 -2.78
N LYS A 25 7.52 16.50 -2.89
CA LYS A 25 8.24 15.32 -2.43
C LYS A 25 8.41 14.34 -3.58
N SER A 26 9.55 13.69 -3.66
CA SER A 26 9.84 12.63 -4.64
C SER A 26 10.20 11.33 -3.95
N VAL A 27 9.67 10.23 -4.43
CA VAL A 27 9.99 8.89 -3.91
C VAL A 27 10.91 8.13 -4.87
N ALA A 28 11.88 7.45 -4.29
CA ALA A 28 12.65 6.45 -5.02
C ALA A 28 11.77 5.20 -5.22
N VAL A 29 11.48 4.88 -6.45
CA VAL A 29 10.68 3.72 -6.83
C VAL A 29 11.56 2.67 -7.48
N ARG A 30 11.20 1.40 -7.30
CA ARG A 30 11.80 0.32 -8.07
C ARG A 30 11.27 0.38 -9.52
N PRO A 31 12.02 -0.17 -10.50
CA PRO A 31 11.67 -0.08 -11.93
C PRO A 31 10.46 -0.96 -12.29
N THR A 32 9.39 -0.87 -11.52
CA THR A 32 8.16 -1.66 -11.70
C THR A 32 6.94 -0.80 -11.43
N GLY A 33 5.90 -0.93 -12.25
CA GLY A 33 4.61 -0.29 -12.05
C GLY A 33 4.55 1.17 -12.51
N GLY A 34 3.51 1.84 -12.05
CA GLY A 34 3.16 3.22 -12.37
C GLY A 34 1.67 3.38 -12.59
N ILE A 35 1.19 4.62 -12.58
CA ILE A 35 -0.21 4.93 -12.85
C ILE A 35 -0.43 4.89 -14.36
N ILE A 36 -1.38 4.08 -14.81
CA ILE A 36 -1.77 3.93 -16.21
C ILE A 36 -3.14 4.53 -16.47
N ILE A 37 -3.34 4.98 -17.70
CA ILE A 37 -4.60 5.49 -18.19
C ILE A 37 -5.32 4.35 -18.92
N LYS A 38 -6.48 3.92 -18.40
CA LYS A 38 -7.33 2.90 -19.00
C LYS A 38 -8.56 3.57 -19.63
N GLU A 39 -8.59 3.70 -20.95
CA GLU A 39 -9.76 4.19 -21.67
C GLU A 39 -10.64 3.00 -22.10
N ASN A 40 -11.91 3.04 -21.72
CA ASN A 40 -12.90 2.11 -22.24
C ASN A 40 -13.41 2.64 -23.59
N VAL A 41 -12.96 2.02 -24.67
CA VAL A 41 -13.43 2.35 -26.03
C VAL A 41 -14.71 1.56 -26.33
N GLN A 42 -15.79 2.29 -26.60
CA GLN A 42 -17.05 1.70 -27.01
C GLN A 42 -17.12 1.65 -28.54
N VAL A 43 -17.24 0.44 -29.07
CA VAL A 43 -17.41 0.22 -30.51
C VAL A 43 -18.89 0.06 -30.81
N ILE A 44 -19.40 0.85 -31.76
CA ILE A 44 -20.79 0.77 -32.20
C ILE A 44 -20.89 -0.24 -33.34
N PRO A 45 -21.51 -1.42 -33.09
CA PRO A 45 -21.83 -2.34 -34.18
C PRO A 45 -23.09 -1.86 -34.90
N ALA A 46 -23.10 -1.92 -36.23
CA ALA A 46 -24.26 -1.56 -37.01
C ALA A 46 -24.42 -2.48 -38.23
N ILE A 47 -25.65 -2.86 -38.54
CA ILE A 47 -26.01 -3.53 -39.78
C ILE A 47 -26.41 -2.48 -40.82
N LYS A 48 -25.55 -2.25 -41.81
CA LYS A 48 -25.72 -1.20 -42.84
C LYS A 48 -25.60 -1.72 -44.27
N GLY A 49 -25.90 -3.02 -44.48
CA GLY A 49 -25.77 -3.63 -45.79
C GLY A 49 -24.33 -3.84 -46.25
N GLN A 50 -23.36 -3.85 -45.31
CA GLN A 50 -21.96 -4.10 -45.55
C GLN A 50 -21.48 -5.29 -44.71
N LEU A 51 -20.37 -5.91 -45.15
CA LEU A 51 -19.79 -7.05 -44.44
C LEU A 51 -19.10 -6.65 -43.10
N GLN A 52 -18.75 -5.35 -42.96
CA GLN A 52 -18.08 -4.84 -41.78
C GLN A 52 -19.09 -4.53 -40.68
N LYS A 53 -18.89 -5.14 -39.50
CA LYS A 53 -19.79 -5.01 -38.35
C LYS A 53 -19.50 -3.74 -37.52
N ASN A 54 -18.24 -3.41 -37.32
CA ASN A 54 -17.81 -2.29 -36.47
C ASN A 54 -17.80 -0.99 -37.27
N TYR A 55 -18.60 -0.02 -36.86
CA TYR A 55 -18.85 1.19 -37.65
C TYR A 55 -18.10 2.41 -37.14
N THR A 56 -18.08 2.63 -35.85
CA THR A 56 -17.35 3.72 -35.20
C THR A 56 -16.96 3.36 -33.78
N ALA A 57 -15.95 4.04 -33.25
CA ALA A 57 -15.51 3.92 -31.88
C ALA A 57 -15.63 5.28 -31.19
N ILE A 58 -16.16 5.30 -29.98
CA ILE A 58 -16.30 6.48 -29.13
C ILE A 58 -15.63 6.23 -27.77
N LYS A 59 -15.13 7.32 -27.17
CA LYS A 59 -14.55 7.26 -25.84
C LYS A 59 -15.63 6.96 -24.81
N GLY A 60 -15.39 5.97 -23.97
CA GLY A 60 -16.17 5.66 -22.79
C GLY A 60 -15.53 6.24 -21.52
N LYS A 61 -15.69 5.58 -20.40
CA LYS A 61 -15.08 5.97 -19.13
C LYS A 61 -13.56 5.84 -19.16
N VAL A 62 -12.89 6.75 -18.47
CA VAL A 62 -11.44 6.74 -18.29
C VAL A 62 -11.14 6.43 -16.83
N ALA A 63 -10.27 5.46 -16.57
CA ALA A 63 -9.76 5.16 -15.24
C ALA A 63 -8.26 5.46 -15.19
N TYR A 64 -7.83 5.97 -14.06
CA TYR A 64 -6.42 6.25 -13.74
C TYR A 64 -6.08 5.37 -12.56
N GLU A 65 -5.35 4.29 -12.79
CA GLU A 65 -5.06 3.31 -11.75
C GLU A 65 -3.72 2.64 -11.95
N GLY A 66 -3.13 2.20 -10.88
CA GLY A 66 -1.87 1.47 -10.91
C GLY A 66 -1.26 1.34 -9.53
N ASP A 67 -0.10 0.74 -9.52
CA ASP A 67 0.74 0.56 -8.35
C ASP A 67 2.19 0.88 -8.70
N PHE A 68 3.00 1.09 -7.70
CA PHE A 68 4.46 1.16 -7.84
C PHE A 68 5.12 0.62 -6.57
N THR A 69 6.25 -0.03 -6.76
CA THR A 69 7.00 -0.60 -5.63
C THR A 69 8.00 0.42 -5.12
N LEU A 70 7.97 0.66 -3.82
CA LEU A 70 8.98 1.45 -3.12
C LEU A 70 9.53 0.67 -1.93
N ASP A 71 10.76 0.97 -1.55
CA ASP A 71 11.28 0.51 -0.29
C ASP A 71 10.60 1.29 0.85
N ALA A 72 10.34 0.63 1.98
CA ALA A 72 9.62 1.25 3.08
C ALA A 72 10.50 2.27 3.82
N PHE A 73 10.39 3.54 3.43
CA PHE A 73 11.03 4.69 4.09
C PHE A 73 10.10 5.25 5.16
N ALA A 74 10.59 5.33 6.41
CA ALA A 74 9.79 5.70 7.57
C ALA A 74 9.15 7.09 7.51
N ASP A 75 9.65 8.01 6.71
CA ASP A 75 9.12 9.36 6.54
C ASP A 75 8.08 9.46 5.41
N TYR A 76 8.18 8.63 4.36
CA TYR A 76 7.33 8.79 3.18
C TYR A 76 6.14 7.82 3.13
N ILE A 77 6.28 6.60 3.68
CA ILE A 77 5.16 5.63 3.68
C ILE A 77 3.94 6.16 4.44
N GLY A 78 4.11 7.02 5.44
CA GLY A 78 3.03 7.61 6.21
C GLY A 78 2.04 8.41 5.37
N HIS A 79 2.46 9.06 4.29
CA HIS A 79 1.55 9.74 3.35
C HIS A 79 0.62 8.76 2.65
N PHE A 80 1.16 7.61 2.21
CA PHE A 80 0.36 6.57 1.55
C PHE A 80 -0.51 5.81 2.55
N LEU A 81 -0.03 5.60 3.78
CA LEU A 81 -0.81 5.02 4.88
C LEU A 81 -1.99 5.92 5.27
N LEU A 82 -1.76 7.24 5.37
CA LEU A 82 -2.81 8.20 5.63
C LEU A 82 -3.88 8.18 4.52
N SER A 83 -3.46 8.13 3.26
CA SER A 83 -4.40 8.01 2.14
C SER A 83 -5.18 6.69 2.16
N ALA A 84 -4.53 5.58 2.52
CA ALA A 84 -5.15 4.25 2.56
C ALA A 84 -6.12 4.08 3.73
N LEU A 85 -5.74 4.52 4.94
CA LEU A 85 -6.50 4.33 6.17
C LEU A 85 -7.43 5.51 6.47
N GLY A 86 -7.00 6.74 6.22
CA GLY A 86 -7.84 7.95 6.26
C GLY A 86 -7.59 8.89 7.43
N LEU A 87 -7.20 8.40 8.60
CA LEU A 87 -6.93 9.22 9.77
C LEU A 87 -5.56 8.91 10.35
N ASP A 88 -4.79 9.96 10.64
CA ASP A 88 -3.56 9.93 11.42
C ASP A 88 -3.78 10.67 12.74
N THR A 89 -3.37 10.06 13.84
CA THR A 89 -3.40 10.67 15.18
C THR A 89 -1.97 10.74 15.70
N PRO A 90 -1.22 11.80 15.37
CA PRO A 90 0.16 11.95 15.81
C PRO A 90 0.23 12.32 17.30
N ALA A 91 1.19 11.75 18.01
CA ALA A 91 1.51 12.08 19.40
C ALA A 91 3.03 12.14 19.54
N THR A 92 3.52 13.04 20.39
CA THR A 92 4.95 13.09 20.71
C THR A 92 5.36 11.78 21.40
N HIS A 93 6.42 11.13 20.91
CA HIS A 93 6.94 9.91 21.50
C HIS A 93 7.38 10.14 22.95
N SER A 94 7.09 9.19 23.83
CA SER A 94 7.38 9.32 25.26
C SER A 94 8.88 9.57 25.52
N GLY A 95 9.19 10.65 26.21
CA GLY A 95 10.58 11.05 26.51
C GLY A 95 11.29 11.84 25.41
N GLU A 96 10.62 12.14 24.30
CA GLU A 96 11.15 12.88 23.17
C GLU A 96 10.40 14.20 22.94
N THR A 97 11.00 15.11 22.16
CA THR A 97 10.38 16.41 21.82
C THR A 97 10.20 16.59 20.31
N VAL A 98 10.91 15.81 19.51
CA VAL A 98 10.96 15.93 18.04
C VAL A 98 10.67 14.60 17.34
N VAL A 99 10.35 13.56 18.11
CA VAL A 99 9.95 12.25 17.59
C VAL A 99 8.45 12.08 17.81
N TYR A 100 7.76 11.59 16.81
CA TYR A 100 6.30 11.45 16.82
C TYR A 100 5.90 10.01 16.49
N ASP A 101 4.91 9.52 17.22
CA ASP A 101 4.18 8.27 16.94
C ASP A 101 2.91 8.63 16.19
N HIS A 102 2.78 8.11 14.98
CA HIS A 102 1.61 8.25 14.14
C HIS A 102 0.77 6.98 14.24
N VAL A 103 -0.45 7.10 14.70
CA VAL A 103 -1.41 6.00 14.76
C VAL A 103 -2.42 6.17 13.63
N PHE A 104 -2.32 5.31 12.62
CA PHE A 104 -3.24 5.32 11.48
C PHE A 104 -4.44 4.44 11.76
N THR A 105 -5.63 5.00 11.55
CA THR A 105 -6.91 4.29 11.73
C THR A 105 -7.80 4.47 10.51
N GLU A 106 -8.68 3.51 10.29
CA GLU A 106 -9.64 3.57 9.20
C GLU A 106 -10.66 4.69 9.39
N ALA A 107 -10.85 5.49 8.35
CA ALA A 107 -11.86 6.52 8.29
C ALA A 107 -12.60 6.47 6.95
N ALA A 108 -13.86 6.90 6.93
CA ALA A 108 -14.67 6.91 5.71
C ALA A 108 -14.14 7.90 4.66
N THR A 109 -13.55 9.02 5.10
CA THR A 109 -12.94 10.01 4.21
C THR A 109 -11.45 9.75 4.10
N LYS A 110 -10.97 9.61 2.86
CA LYS A 110 -9.57 9.38 2.55
C LYS A 110 -8.93 10.64 1.96
N PRO A 111 -7.82 11.15 2.51
CA PRO A 111 -7.07 12.24 1.88
C PRO A 111 -6.54 11.85 0.50
N SER A 112 -6.65 12.78 -0.44
CA SER A 112 -6.13 12.61 -1.79
C SER A 112 -4.79 13.30 -1.99
N TYR A 113 -4.09 12.85 -3.00
CA TYR A 113 -2.78 13.33 -3.40
C TYR A 113 -2.75 13.65 -4.88
N THR A 114 -1.98 14.64 -5.25
CA THR A 114 -1.52 14.83 -6.63
C THR A 114 -0.23 14.03 -6.77
N ILE A 115 -0.18 13.14 -7.78
CA ILE A 115 0.99 12.32 -8.09
C ILE A 115 1.46 12.68 -9.50
N GLU A 116 2.73 13.03 -9.63
CA GLU A 116 3.37 13.27 -10.91
C GLU A 116 4.31 12.11 -11.24
N GLN A 117 4.14 11.57 -12.43
CA GLN A 117 4.96 10.50 -12.97
C GLN A 117 5.71 11.03 -14.17
N ALA A 118 7.03 11.18 -14.03
CA ALA A 118 7.93 11.59 -15.10
C ALA A 118 8.61 10.37 -15.71
N ILE A 119 8.34 10.11 -16.98
CA ILE A 119 8.94 9.03 -17.77
C ILE A 119 9.46 9.63 -19.05
N ASP A 120 10.76 9.95 -19.10
CA ASP A 120 11.42 10.61 -20.25
C ASP A 120 10.67 11.88 -20.66
N VAL A 121 10.22 11.95 -21.89
CA VAL A 121 9.46 13.09 -22.46
C VAL A 121 7.97 13.09 -22.07
N ASN A 122 7.51 12.08 -21.37
CA ASN A 122 6.11 11.92 -21.01
C ASN A 122 5.93 12.13 -19.49
N THR A 123 5.79 13.40 -19.09
CA THR A 123 5.46 13.74 -17.71
C THR A 123 3.96 13.97 -17.57
N ARG A 124 3.34 13.23 -16.67
CA ARG A 124 1.91 13.32 -16.40
C ARG A 124 1.65 13.53 -14.92
N ARG A 125 0.72 14.43 -14.64
CA ARG A 125 0.27 14.73 -13.30
C ARG A 125 -1.15 14.20 -13.14
N PHE A 126 -1.33 13.33 -12.15
CA PHE A 126 -2.61 12.74 -11.79
C PHE A 126 -3.12 13.44 -10.52
N ALA A 127 -4.35 13.96 -10.57
CA ALA A 127 -4.99 14.60 -9.42
C ALA A 127 -6.12 13.73 -8.89
N GLY A 128 -6.44 13.94 -7.60
CA GLY A 128 -7.45 13.14 -6.90
C GLY A 128 -7.01 11.70 -6.66
N CYS A 129 -5.70 11.45 -6.59
CA CYS A 129 -5.17 10.12 -6.31
C CYS A 129 -5.44 9.72 -4.87
N ILE A 130 -6.05 8.55 -4.68
CA ILE A 130 -6.30 7.94 -3.36
C ILE A 130 -5.68 6.55 -3.38
N VAL A 131 -5.04 6.19 -2.27
CA VAL A 131 -4.53 4.83 -2.06
C VAL A 131 -5.70 3.94 -1.63
N THR A 132 -6.07 3.00 -2.47
CA THR A 132 -7.19 2.08 -2.24
C THR A 132 -6.78 0.84 -1.47
N GLY A 133 -5.48 0.60 -1.35
CA GLY A 133 -4.90 -0.49 -0.61
C GLY A 133 -3.38 -0.44 -0.67
N PHE A 134 -2.74 -1.29 0.09
CA PHE A 134 -1.28 -1.45 0.02
C PHE A 134 -0.90 -2.90 0.28
N LYS A 135 0.24 -3.28 -0.26
CA LYS A 135 0.89 -4.56 0.00
C LYS A 135 2.25 -4.32 0.65
N LEU A 136 2.55 -5.11 1.66
CA LEU A 136 3.85 -5.18 2.32
C LEU A 136 4.50 -6.52 1.98
N THR A 137 5.77 -6.50 1.65
CA THR A 137 6.54 -7.73 1.40
C THR A 137 7.88 -7.65 2.09
N GLY A 138 8.11 -8.55 3.04
CA GLY A 138 9.38 -8.73 3.71
C GLY A 138 9.95 -10.11 3.41
N LYS A 139 11.22 -10.19 3.01
CA LYS A 139 11.91 -11.44 2.72
C LYS A 139 13.35 -11.39 3.19
N VAL A 140 13.88 -12.53 3.63
CA VAL A 140 15.30 -12.65 4.01
C VAL A 140 16.20 -12.18 2.85
N GLY A 141 17.15 -11.29 3.17
CA GLY A 141 18.10 -10.73 2.21
C GLY A 141 17.58 -9.53 1.41
N ALA A 142 16.35 -9.04 1.64
CA ALA A 142 15.75 -7.93 0.92
C ALA A 142 15.37 -6.75 1.83
N MET A 143 15.10 -5.58 1.24
CA MET A 143 14.45 -4.47 1.92
C MET A 143 12.95 -4.78 2.09
N LEU A 144 12.32 -4.17 3.09
CA LEU A 144 10.87 -4.18 3.22
C LEU A 144 10.28 -3.37 2.07
N GLU A 145 9.43 -4.00 1.27
CA GLU A 145 8.74 -3.37 0.15
C GLU A 145 7.36 -2.90 0.57
N PHE A 146 7.00 -1.72 0.12
CA PHE A 146 5.67 -1.12 0.26
C PHE A 146 5.12 -0.82 -1.12
N ILE A 147 3.94 -1.34 -1.45
CA ILE A 147 3.32 -1.23 -2.77
C ILE A 147 1.93 -0.63 -2.60
N PRO A 148 1.76 0.70 -2.75
CA PRO A 148 0.45 1.33 -2.72
C PRO A 148 -0.30 1.07 -4.03
N SER A 149 -1.56 0.67 -3.93
CA SER A 149 -2.50 0.61 -5.05
C SER A 149 -3.27 1.93 -5.12
N ILE A 150 -3.23 2.59 -6.26
CA ILE A 150 -3.69 3.97 -6.42
C ILE A 150 -4.80 4.04 -7.46
N MET A 151 -5.83 4.85 -7.18
CA MET A 151 -6.82 5.29 -8.14
C MET A 151 -6.88 6.82 -8.16
N GLY A 152 -6.86 7.42 -9.37
CA GLY A 152 -6.91 8.86 -9.60
C GLY A 152 -8.22 9.32 -10.22
N LYS A 153 -8.47 10.64 -10.16
CA LYS A 153 -9.65 11.29 -10.74
C LYS A 153 -9.40 11.87 -12.13
N THR A 154 -8.34 12.64 -12.27
CA THR A 154 -8.00 13.34 -13.53
C THR A 154 -6.52 13.26 -13.84
N GLN A 155 -6.15 13.59 -15.07
CA GLN A 155 -4.75 13.71 -15.47
C GLN A 155 -4.52 14.90 -16.38
N ALA A 156 -3.32 15.44 -16.34
CA ALA A 156 -2.84 16.46 -17.27
C ALA A 156 -1.36 16.21 -17.61
N SER A 157 -0.94 16.66 -18.81
CA SER A 157 0.50 16.78 -19.11
C SER A 157 1.10 17.88 -18.25
N SER A 158 2.31 17.67 -17.75
CA SER A 158 3.03 18.65 -16.94
C SER A 158 4.50 18.70 -17.31
N SER A 159 5.19 19.70 -16.78
CA SER A 159 6.65 19.72 -16.75
C SER A 159 7.13 18.96 -15.53
N GLU A 160 8.20 18.22 -15.68
CA GLU A 160 8.82 17.46 -14.58
C GLU A 160 9.21 18.38 -13.43
N ILE A 161 8.86 17.95 -12.22
CA ILE A 161 9.21 18.63 -10.98
C ILE A 161 9.98 17.64 -10.10
N THR A 162 11.19 18.03 -9.75
CA THR A 162 11.97 17.29 -8.76
C THR A 162 11.63 17.81 -7.38
N GLY A 163 10.95 16.97 -6.58
CA GLY A 163 10.70 17.22 -5.16
C GLY A 163 11.89 16.81 -4.30
N ALA A 164 11.74 16.93 -2.98
CA ALA A 164 12.72 16.43 -2.04
C ALA A 164 12.64 14.91 -1.91
N PHE A 165 13.78 14.24 -2.07
CA PHE A 165 13.91 12.83 -1.74
C PHE A 165 14.20 12.66 -0.26
N THR A 166 13.77 11.52 0.30
CA THR A 166 14.11 11.16 1.67
C THR A 166 15.62 10.90 1.83
N THR A 167 16.14 11.24 2.99
CA THR A 167 17.48 10.85 3.44
C THR A 167 17.43 9.73 4.50
N VAL A 168 16.23 9.35 4.93
CA VAL A 168 16.01 8.27 5.90
C VAL A 168 16.24 6.92 5.22
N PRO A 169 17.00 6.01 5.83
CA PRO A 169 17.18 4.68 5.26
C PRO A 169 15.88 3.87 5.29
N ALA A 170 15.67 3.03 4.27
CA ALA A 170 14.57 2.09 4.25
C ALA A 170 14.81 0.95 5.25
N PHE A 171 13.73 0.32 5.72
CA PHE A 171 13.81 -0.86 6.57
C PHE A 171 14.33 -2.07 5.77
N ASN A 172 15.25 -2.82 6.37
CA ASN A 172 15.81 -4.05 5.80
C ASN A 172 15.34 -5.28 6.58
N PHE A 173 15.56 -6.48 6.00
CA PHE A 173 15.11 -7.73 6.60
C PHE A 173 15.62 -8.00 8.01
N ALA A 174 16.83 -7.56 8.37
CA ALA A 174 17.41 -7.77 9.70
C ALA A 174 16.75 -6.91 10.79
N GLN A 175 15.95 -5.95 10.39
CA GLN A 175 15.17 -5.05 11.26
C GLN A 175 13.72 -5.51 11.44
N LEU A 176 13.31 -6.59 10.74
CA LEU A 176 11.94 -7.10 10.75
C LEU A 176 11.77 -8.18 11.81
N GLN A 177 10.66 -8.11 12.51
CA GLN A 177 10.18 -9.14 13.43
C GLN A 177 8.72 -9.44 13.11
N VAL A 178 8.38 -10.72 13.03
CA VAL A 178 6.99 -11.18 12.94
C VAL A 178 6.60 -11.80 14.26
N LYS A 179 5.44 -11.37 14.79
CA LYS A 179 4.85 -11.97 15.99
C LYS A 179 3.52 -12.62 15.62
N ILE A 180 3.26 -13.76 16.21
CA ILE A 180 1.96 -14.44 16.13
C ILE A 180 1.51 -14.76 17.56
N GLY A 181 0.29 -14.39 17.91
CA GLY A 181 -0.23 -14.54 19.27
C GLY A 181 0.60 -13.78 20.31
N GLY A 182 1.23 -12.66 19.92
CA GLY A 182 2.12 -11.86 20.77
C GLY A 182 3.54 -12.40 20.94
N SER A 183 3.85 -13.57 20.39
CA SER A 183 5.19 -14.19 20.50
C SER A 183 5.98 -13.99 19.20
N VAL A 184 7.26 -13.59 19.33
CA VAL A 184 8.17 -13.44 18.20
C VAL A 184 8.47 -14.81 17.60
N LEU A 185 8.38 -14.91 16.27
CA LEU A 185 8.81 -16.07 15.52
C LEU A 185 10.19 -15.81 14.93
N ALA A 186 11.12 -16.72 15.16
CA ALA A 186 12.48 -16.65 14.62
C ALA A 186 12.61 -17.31 13.24
N GLU A 187 11.67 -18.18 12.89
CA GLU A 187 11.75 -19.09 11.73
C GLU A 187 11.05 -18.53 10.48
N VAL A 188 10.86 -17.22 10.40
CA VAL A 188 10.19 -16.57 9.25
C VAL A 188 11.17 -16.38 8.08
N GLU A 189 10.86 -16.94 6.91
CA GLU A 189 11.58 -16.68 5.66
C GLU A 189 11.01 -15.48 4.91
N SER A 190 9.67 -15.40 4.82
CA SER A 190 8.98 -14.31 4.15
C SER A 190 7.65 -13.98 4.80
N PHE A 191 7.27 -12.71 4.70
CA PHE A 191 6.01 -12.17 5.17
C PHE A 191 5.39 -11.31 4.06
N GLU A 192 4.12 -11.52 3.81
CA GLU A 192 3.32 -10.74 2.89
C GLU A 192 2.00 -10.34 3.57
N LEU A 193 1.63 -9.08 3.48
CA LEU A 193 0.35 -8.57 3.97
C LEU A 193 -0.24 -7.64 2.92
N GLU A 194 -1.51 -7.81 2.62
CA GLU A 194 -2.28 -6.96 1.73
C GLU A 194 -3.49 -6.38 2.48
N TYR A 195 -3.64 -5.07 2.41
CA TYR A 195 -4.80 -4.32 2.88
C TYR A 195 -5.54 -3.73 1.68
N LYS A 196 -6.85 -3.89 1.63
CA LYS A 196 -7.76 -3.25 0.67
C LYS A 196 -8.84 -2.50 1.43
N SER A 197 -9.02 -1.23 1.12
CA SER A 197 -10.01 -0.38 1.80
C SER A 197 -11.44 -0.52 1.26
N GLY A 198 -11.63 -1.26 0.15
CA GLY A 198 -12.90 -1.31 -0.56
C GLY A 198 -13.29 -0.01 -1.26
N LEU A 199 -12.41 1.00 -1.31
CA LEU A 199 -12.69 2.26 -1.99
C LEU A 199 -12.66 2.08 -3.51
N ASN A 200 -13.66 2.67 -4.18
CA ASN A 200 -13.80 2.62 -5.63
C ASN A 200 -14.12 3.99 -6.20
N MET A 201 -13.79 4.21 -7.49
CA MET A 201 -14.13 5.42 -8.22
C MET A 201 -15.49 5.25 -8.89
N VAL A 202 -16.42 6.17 -8.61
CA VAL A 202 -17.80 6.13 -9.11
C VAL A 202 -17.97 7.15 -10.22
N TYR A 203 -18.60 6.71 -11.32
CA TYR A 203 -18.86 7.53 -12.51
C TYR A 203 -20.33 7.92 -12.55
N ALA A 204 -20.60 9.16 -12.98
CA ALA A 204 -21.94 9.65 -13.21
C ALA A 204 -22.18 9.95 -14.71
N LEU A 205 -23.44 10.03 -15.10
CA LEU A 205 -23.79 10.43 -16.46
C LEU A 205 -23.29 11.85 -16.76
N GLY A 206 -22.75 12.03 -17.98
CA GLY A 206 -22.25 13.35 -18.45
C GLY A 206 -20.74 13.54 -18.25
N SER A 207 -20.02 12.57 -17.64
CA SER A 207 -18.56 12.63 -17.51
C SER A 207 -17.91 11.29 -17.86
N ASN A 208 -16.77 11.36 -18.52
CA ASN A 208 -15.92 10.19 -18.75
C ASN A 208 -14.96 9.94 -17.57
N GLU A 209 -14.81 10.91 -16.69
CA GLU A 209 -13.95 10.86 -15.50
C GLU A 209 -14.75 10.55 -14.24
N PRO A 210 -14.13 10.02 -13.16
CA PRO A 210 -14.79 9.78 -11.90
C PRO A 210 -15.43 11.03 -11.31
N SER A 211 -16.68 10.92 -10.86
CA SER A 211 -17.43 12.03 -10.26
C SER A 211 -17.24 12.11 -8.76
N PHE A 212 -17.13 10.97 -8.09
CA PHE A 212 -16.84 10.85 -6.66
C PHE A 212 -16.17 9.49 -6.36
N ASN A 213 -15.73 9.32 -5.12
CA ASN A 213 -15.24 8.05 -4.61
C ASN A 213 -16.18 7.52 -3.53
N ALA A 214 -16.28 6.20 -3.41
CA ALA A 214 -17.13 5.55 -2.41
C ALA A 214 -16.45 4.27 -1.91
N ILE A 215 -16.72 3.90 -0.66
CA ILE A 215 -16.31 2.62 -0.11
C ILE A 215 -17.40 1.59 -0.45
N GLU A 216 -17.01 0.55 -1.16
CA GLU A 216 -17.87 -0.55 -1.59
C GLU A 216 -17.34 -1.86 -0.99
N GLY A 217 -18.15 -2.54 -0.18
CA GLY A 217 -17.83 -3.88 0.36
C GLY A 217 -16.96 -3.91 1.62
N GLY A 218 -16.46 -2.77 2.11
CA GLY A 218 -15.64 -2.72 3.33
C GLY A 218 -14.19 -3.10 3.14
N SER A 219 -13.39 -2.99 4.22
CA SER A 219 -11.96 -3.30 4.20
C SER A 219 -11.68 -4.80 4.38
N VAL A 220 -10.61 -5.26 3.75
CA VAL A 220 -10.12 -6.64 3.83
C VAL A 220 -8.61 -6.61 4.10
N VAL A 221 -8.18 -7.48 5.01
CA VAL A 221 -6.76 -7.74 5.28
C VAL A 221 -6.49 -9.21 5.01
N SER A 222 -5.50 -9.50 4.22
CA SER A 222 -5.04 -10.86 3.96
C SER A 222 -3.53 -10.91 3.93
N GLY A 223 -2.96 -12.09 4.09
CA GLY A 223 -1.52 -12.20 4.01
C GLY A 223 -1.05 -13.65 3.97
N LYS A 224 0.26 -13.77 3.89
CA LYS A 224 0.95 -15.05 3.81
C LYS A 224 2.26 -14.98 4.58
N ILE A 225 2.59 -16.04 5.26
CA ILE A 225 3.84 -16.20 5.99
C ILE A 225 4.47 -17.53 5.58
N ASP A 226 5.72 -17.50 5.13
CA ASP A 226 6.48 -18.71 4.88
C ASP A 226 7.45 -18.93 6.06
N LEU A 227 7.34 -20.08 6.72
CA LEU A 227 8.08 -20.45 7.91
C LEU A 227 8.99 -21.65 7.60
N TYR A 228 10.21 -21.64 8.12
CA TYR A 228 11.00 -22.86 8.18
C TYR A 228 10.29 -23.89 9.05
N LEU A 229 10.16 -25.12 8.55
CA LEU A 229 9.35 -26.15 9.19
C LEU A 229 10.06 -26.69 10.44
N ASP A 230 9.52 -26.36 11.60
CA ASP A 230 9.89 -26.86 12.92
C ASP A 230 8.65 -27.17 13.76
N ASN A 231 8.85 -27.51 15.05
CA ASN A 231 7.74 -27.78 15.96
C ASN A 231 6.89 -26.53 16.24
N THR A 232 7.46 -25.34 16.20
CA THR A 232 6.74 -24.08 16.39
C THR A 232 5.85 -23.80 15.19
N ALA A 233 6.37 -24.00 13.97
CA ALA A 233 5.61 -23.87 12.73
C ALA A 233 4.43 -24.86 12.67
N LEU A 234 4.60 -26.12 13.15
CA LEU A 234 3.53 -27.11 13.22
C LEU A 234 2.35 -26.67 14.10
N THR A 235 2.57 -25.80 15.08
CA THR A 235 1.48 -25.22 15.88
C THR A 235 0.51 -24.43 15.00
N ARG A 236 1.01 -23.76 13.94
CA ARG A 236 0.17 -22.99 12.99
C ARG A 236 -0.73 -23.93 12.19
N LEU A 237 -0.23 -25.11 11.81
CA LEU A 237 -1.06 -26.13 11.16
C LEU A 237 -2.18 -26.63 12.10
N THR A 238 -1.86 -26.84 13.37
CA THR A 238 -2.85 -27.22 14.36
C THR A 238 -3.92 -26.12 14.54
N ASN A 239 -3.50 -24.87 14.62
CA ASN A 239 -4.41 -23.72 14.76
C ASN A 239 -5.28 -23.51 13.50
N TYR A 240 -4.74 -23.80 12.31
CA TYR A 240 -5.53 -23.83 11.08
C TYR A 240 -6.65 -24.87 11.15
N LEU A 241 -6.31 -26.11 11.54
CA LEU A 241 -7.29 -27.19 11.64
C LEU A 241 -8.34 -26.96 12.74
N ALA A 242 -7.97 -26.23 13.79
CA ALA A 242 -8.86 -25.89 14.91
C ALA A 242 -9.63 -24.56 14.69
N LEU A 243 -9.41 -23.83 13.59
CA LEU A 243 -9.93 -22.47 13.34
C LEU A 243 -9.64 -21.52 14.51
N THR A 244 -8.46 -21.62 15.10
CA THR A 244 -8.03 -20.75 16.19
C THR A 244 -7.64 -19.38 15.63
N ASN A 245 -8.19 -18.31 16.21
CA ASN A 245 -7.81 -16.96 15.85
C ASN A 245 -6.56 -16.52 16.61
N GLU A 246 -5.65 -15.84 15.93
CA GLU A 246 -4.43 -15.28 16.53
C GLU A 246 -4.20 -13.85 16.04
N SER A 247 -3.46 -13.05 16.80
CA SER A 247 -2.94 -11.77 16.31
C SER A 247 -1.70 -12.02 15.46
N ILE A 248 -1.56 -11.22 14.40
CA ILE A 248 -0.37 -11.24 13.53
C ILE A 248 0.18 -9.82 13.46
N GLU A 249 1.45 -9.66 13.78
CA GLU A 249 2.10 -8.36 13.88
C GLU A 249 3.44 -8.40 13.14
N LEU A 250 3.70 -7.39 12.31
CA LEU A 250 4.98 -7.12 11.67
C LEU A 250 5.57 -5.85 12.26
N ILE A 251 6.74 -5.95 12.89
CA ILE A 251 7.46 -4.80 13.42
C ILE A 251 8.77 -4.65 12.65
N ALA A 252 9.02 -3.44 12.14
CA ALA A 252 10.31 -3.03 11.58
C ALA A 252 10.92 -1.99 12.51
N THR A 253 12.09 -2.28 13.09
CA THR A 253 12.82 -1.36 13.97
C THR A 253 14.08 -0.87 13.27
N GLY A 254 14.05 0.36 12.83
CA GLY A 254 15.14 1.02 12.11
C GLY A 254 16.19 1.64 13.03
N PRO A 255 17.05 2.51 12.49
CA PRO A 255 18.08 3.20 13.27
C PRO A 255 17.49 4.10 14.35
N ALA A 256 18.33 4.45 15.34
CA ALA A 256 17.96 5.35 16.43
C ALA A 256 17.69 6.77 15.91
N ILE A 257 16.69 7.42 16.51
CA ILE A 257 16.33 8.83 16.32
C ILE A 257 16.07 9.47 17.69
N GLY A 258 16.25 10.78 17.77
CA GLY A 258 16.11 11.48 19.05
C GLY A 258 17.11 11.00 20.09
N THR A 259 16.68 10.92 21.34
CA THR A 259 17.52 10.54 22.49
C THR A 259 17.38 9.05 22.85
N ALA A 260 16.17 8.48 22.73
CA ALA A 260 15.86 7.12 23.18
C ALA A 260 14.85 6.39 22.30
N ALA A 261 14.58 6.89 21.08
CA ALA A 261 13.65 6.32 20.13
C ALA A 261 14.34 5.76 18.90
N ASN A 262 13.62 4.93 18.16
CA ASN A 262 14.02 4.42 16.84
C ASN A 262 12.95 4.77 15.81
N TYR A 263 13.30 4.74 14.52
CA TYR A 263 12.27 4.59 13.49
C TYR A 263 11.58 3.25 13.69
N VAL A 264 10.27 3.25 13.83
CA VAL A 264 9.49 2.02 13.99
C VAL A 264 8.33 2.04 13.00
N PHE A 265 8.12 0.95 12.33
CA PHE A 265 6.92 0.70 11.54
C PHE A 265 6.29 -0.60 12.03
N ASP A 266 5.10 -0.51 12.56
CA ASP A 266 4.37 -1.59 13.19
C ASP A 266 3.00 -1.76 12.53
N VAL A 267 2.71 -2.96 12.07
CA VAL A 267 1.44 -3.34 11.47
C VAL A 267 0.88 -4.54 12.21
N LEU A 268 -0.22 -4.32 12.91
CA LEU A 268 -0.92 -5.31 13.71
C LEU A 268 -2.26 -5.68 13.06
N VAL A 269 -2.47 -6.96 12.81
CA VAL A 269 -3.78 -7.57 12.58
C VAL A 269 -4.21 -8.20 13.91
N PRO A 270 -5.11 -7.56 14.69
CA PRO A 270 -5.37 -7.98 16.07
C PRO A 270 -6.06 -9.33 16.15
N LYS A 271 -6.80 -9.70 15.11
CA LYS A 271 -7.48 -10.98 15.02
C LYS A 271 -7.47 -11.50 13.59
N ALA A 272 -6.84 -12.63 13.38
CA ALA A 272 -6.74 -13.30 12.10
C ALA A 272 -7.05 -14.79 12.24
N PHE A 273 -7.53 -15.40 11.18
CA PHE A 273 -7.67 -16.84 11.06
C PHE A 273 -6.90 -17.33 9.83
N TYR A 274 -6.47 -18.60 9.89
CA TYR A 274 -5.74 -19.20 8.80
C TYR A 274 -6.68 -19.75 7.74
N THR A 275 -6.45 -19.37 6.48
CA THR A 275 -7.22 -19.83 5.32
C THR A 275 -6.57 -21.03 4.65
N ALA A 276 -5.26 -21.18 4.78
CA ALA A 276 -4.51 -22.32 4.28
C ALA A 276 -3.24 -22.52 5.12
N ALA A 277 -2.80 -23.77 5.25
CA ALA A 277 -1.50 -24.13 5.83
C ALA A 277 -0.94 -25.32 5.03
N GLU A 278 0.07 -25.05 4.20
CA GLU A 278 0.64 -26.03 3.28
C GLU A 278 2.12 -26.25 3.57
N SER A 279 2.52 -27.49 3.83
CA SER A 279 3.93 -27.86 3.84
C SER A 279 4.35 -28.41 2.49
N LYS A 280 5.47 -27.92 1.97
CA LYS A 280 6.03 -28.38 0.70
C LYS A 280 7.38 -29.04 0.92
N ILE A 281 7.58 -30.18 0.29
CA ILE A 281 8.90 -30.84 0.24
C ILE A 281 9.73 -30.09 -0.80
N THR A 282 10.87 -29.58 -0.38
CA THR A 282 11.83 -28.90 -1.27
C THR A 282 13.19 -29.54 -1.17
N ASP A 283 14.06 -29.29 -2.15
CA ASP A 283 15.42 -29.85 -2.18
C ASP A 283 16.34 -29.22 -1.11
N ASN A 284 15.99 -28.03 -0.58
CA ASN A 284 16.83 -27.29 0.37
C ASN A 284 16.25 -27.31 1.80
N HIS A 285 15.20 -26.51 2.03
CA HIS A 285 14.57 -26.40 3.34
C HIS A 285 13.08 -26.66 3.21
N ASN A 286 12.54 -27.43 4.15
CA ASN A 286 11.11 -27.62 4.22
C ASN A 286 10.46 -26.34 4.79
N LEU A 287 9.45 -25.83 4.08
CA LEU A 287 8.72 -24.64 4.45
C LEU A 287 7.26 -25.00 4.76
N LEU A 288 6.70 -24.34 5.75
CA LEU A 288 5.28 -24.25 5.97
C LEU A 288 4.78 -22.89 5.48
N SER A 289 3.92 -22.90 4.48
CA SER A 289 3.28 -21.73 3.92
C SER A 289 1.91 -21.56 4.57
N VAL A 290 1.71 -20.46 5.30
CA VAL A 290 0.48 -20.18 6.02
C VAL A 290 -0.16 -18.93 5.43
N SER A 291 -1.38 -19.05 4.91
CA SER A 291 -2.19 -17.90 4.48
C SER A 291 -3.19 -17.55 5.56
N PHE A 292 -3.45 -16.26 5.75
CA PHE A 292 -4.37 -15.76 6.76
C PHE A 292 -5.26 -14.65 6.22
N GLU A 293 -6.39 -14.45 6.88
CA GLU A 293 -7.29 -13.33 6.68
C GLU A 293 -7.65 -12.69 8.01
N GLY A 294 -7.60 -11.35 8.05
CA GLY A 294 -7.99 -10.56 9.20
C GLY A 294 -9.49 -10.48 9.35
N ILE A 295 -9.98 -10.53 10.58
CA ILE A 295 -11.37 -10.28 10.93
C ILE A 295 -11.47 -9.14 11.93
N TYR A 296 -12.61 -8.48 11.96
CA TYR A 296 -12.85 -7.38 12.89
C TYR A 296 -12.75 -7.88 14.34
N ASP A 297 -11.86 -7.26 15.10
CA ASP A 297 -11.74 -7.51 16.52
C ASP A 297 -12.57 -6.51 17.33
N THR A 298 -13.55 -7.00 18.06
CA THR A 298 -14.46 -6.18 18.86
C THR A 298 -13.79 -5.57 20.10
N ALA A 299 -12.69 -6.15 20.57
CA ALA A 299 -11.97 -5.64 21.74
C ALA A 299 -11.15 -4.39 21.39
N THR A 300 -10.51 -4.37 20.22
CA THR A 300 -9.71 -3.25 19.74
C THR A 300 -10.47 -2.34 18.76
N SER A 301 -11.66 -2.77 18.32
CA SER A 301 -12.47 -2.09 17.28
C SER A 301 -11.72 -1.86 15.97
N LYS A 302 -10.91 -2.82 15.54
CA LYS A 302 -10.04 -2.73 14.36
C LYS A 302 -9.98 -4.05 13.59
N ILE A 303 -9.72 -3.97 12.30
CA ILE A 303 -9.26 -5.09 11.48
C ILE A 303 -7.73 -5.03 11.30
N ILE A 304 -7.18 -3.80 11.29
CA ILE A 304 -5.75 -3.52 11.18
C ILE A 304 -5.41 -2.30 12.04
N GLY A 305 -4.25 -2.32 12.68
CA GLY A 305 -3.64 -1.18 13.35
C GLY A 305 -2.28 -0.92 12.72
N VAL A 306 -1.99 0.34 12.42
CA VAL A 306 -0.69 0.73 11.85
C VAL A 306 -0.13 1.86 12.67
N THR A 307 1.11 1.69 13.13
CA THR A 307 1.85 2.73 13.86
C THR A 307 3.17 3.02 13.15
N LEU A 308 3.55 4.28 13.08
CA LEU A 308 4.80 4.72 12.46
C LEU A 308 5.45 5.77 13.35
N THR A 309 6.69 5.50 13.81
CA THR A 309 7.49 6.43 14.61
C THR A 309 8.55 7.09 13.74
N ASN A 310 8.56 8.41 13.69
CA ASN A 310 9.53 9.18 12.92
C ASN A 310 9.68 10.64 13.42
N LEU A 311 10.34 11.51 12.61
CA LEU A 311 10.58 12.91 12.93
C LEU A 311 9.55 13.89 12.34
N LEU A 312 8.53 13.43 11.64
CA LEU A 312 7.50 14.29 11.09
C LEU A 312 6.42 14.55 12.13
N ALA A 313 6.02 15.79 12.31
CA ALA A 313 4.96 16.13 13.27
C ALA A 313 3.55 15.87 12.73
N ALA A 314 3.37 15.77 11.41
CA ALA A 314 2.09 15.47 10.74
C ALA A 314 2.29 15.12 9.26
N TYR A 315 1.31 14.43 8.67
CA TYR A 315 1.22 14.08 7.26
C TYR A 315 0.18 14.89 6.49
#